data_7f2d9af609cfe0681928bfb4672e37f2
#
_entry.id   7f2d9af609cfe0681928bfb4672e37f2
#
_cell.length_a   1.000
_cell.length_b   1.000
_cell.length_c   1.000
_cell.angle_alpha   90.00
_cell.angle_beta   90.00
_cell.angle_gamma   90.00
#
_symmetry.space_group_name_H-M   'P 1'
#
loop_
_entity.id
_entity.type
_entity.pdbx_description
1 polymer ?
#
loop_
_entity_poly.entity_id
_entity_poly.type
_entity_poly.pdbx_seq_one_letter_code
_entity_poly.pdbx_strand_id
1 'polypeptide(L)'
;PGLKVIPLLHPSYILRKALWQELYISGWIVRDKVVPQSLFPEIRYEPWTEYVDPSRDELERLGAVLTEQQCLWALDIETNRKTKITHVGFAWGTLGHETAVCVPTYELPPDDWFWRWLQGLINDNQFITGHNFFYDMAWLETYGVTVPHVGMDSMIAFHRLYPELPKKLAFASMLFTD
;
A
#
# COMPACT_ATOMS: atom_id res chain seq x y z
N PRO A 1 19.27 -22.54 -16.60
CA PRO A 1 17.99 -22.11 -16.10
C PRO A 1 17.92 -22.43 -14.62
N GLY A 2 17.81 -21.39 -13.77
CA GLY A 2 17.75 -21.55 -12.33
C GLY A 2 16.44 -22.23 -11.89
N LEU A 3 16.49 -22.99 -10.79
CA LEU A 3 15.32 -23.59 -10.18
C LEU A 3 14.47 -22.45 -9.56
N LYS A 4 13.21 -22.37 -9.98
CA LYS A 4 12.25 -21.45 -9.34
C LYS A 4 11.73 -22.10 -8.05
N VAL A 5 11.86 -21.40 -6.93
CA VAL A 5 11.40 -21.88 -5.62
C VAL A 5 10.26 -20.98 -5.16
N ILE A 6 9.13 -21.59 -4.87
CA ILE A 6 7.94 -20.90 -4.41
C ILE A 6 7.68 -21.35 -2.97
N PRO A 7 7.80 -20.44 -1.99
CA PRO A 7 7.50 -20.77 -0.60
C PRO A 7 5.99 -20.91 -0.37
N LEU A 8 5.56 -22.06 0.10
CA LEU A 8 4.18 -22.32 0.48
C LEU A 8 4.11 -22.85 1.91
N LEU A 9 3.01 -22.62 2.60
CA LEU A 9 2.77 -23.23 3.88
C LEU A 9 2.61 -24.75 3.72
N HIS A 10 3.32 -25.50 4.57
CA HIS A 10 3.22 -26.95 4.53
C HIS A 10 1.80 -27.41 4.92
N PRO A 11 1.16 -28.32 4.18
CA PRO A 11 -0.21 -28.75 4.45
C PRO A 11 -0.46 -29.23 5.90
N SER A 12 0.50 -29.93 6.52
CA SER A 12 0.37 -30.37 7.90
C SER A 12 0.37 -29.21 8.92
N TYR A 13 1.00 -28.07 8.61
CA TYR A 13 0.91 -26.87 9.43
C TYR A 13 -0.50 -26.26 9.37
N ILE A 14 -1.05 -26.16 8.16
CA ILE A 14 -2.40 -25.65 7.91
C ILE A 14 -3.43 -26.52 8.65
N LEU A 15 -3.34 -27.84 8.53
CA LEU A 15 -4.24 -28.77 9.20
C LEU A 15 -4.16 -28.69 10.73
N ARG A 16 -2.95 -28.62 11.31
CA ARG A 16 -2.76 -28.53 12.77
C ARG A 16 -3.28 -27.23 13.37
N LYS A 17 -3.29 -26.14 12.60
CA LYS A 17 -3.79 -24.84 13.02
C LYS A 17 -5.24 -24.59 12.65
N ALA A 18 -5.92 -25.59 12.04
CA ALA A 18 -7.27 -25.46 11.50
C ALA A 18 -7.43 -24.27 10.52
N LEU A 19 -6.38 -24.00 9.75
CA LEU A 19 -6.33 -22.88 8.80
C LEU A 19 -6.89 -23.32 7.43
N TRP A 20 -8.10 -23.83 7.39
CA TRP A 20 -8.74 -24.32 6.16
C TRP A 20 -8.83 -23.24 5.07
N GLN A 21 -9.01 -22.01 5.48
CA GLN A 21 -9.03 -20.85 4.58
C GLN A 21 -7.69 -20.66 3.89
N GLU A 22 -6.59 -20.80 4.63
CA GLU A 22 -5.24 -20.69 4.07
C GLU A 22 -4.91 -21.86 3.13
N LEU A 23 -5.48 -23.05 3.36
CA LEU A 23 -5.36 -24.17 2.42
C LEU A 23 -6.02 -23.85 1.08
N TYR A 24 -7.24 -23.32 1.13
CA TYR A 24 -7.99 -22.92 -0.06
C TYR A 24 -7.25 -21.82 -0.84
N ILE A 25 -6.77 -20.79 -0.12
CA ILE A 25 -6.03 -19.67 -0.69
C ILE A 25 -4.70 -20.12 -1.28
N SER A 26 -3.95 -20.97 -0.56
CA SER A 26 -2.69 -21.51 -1.09
C SER A 26 -2.92 -22.30 -2.39
N GLY A 27 -4.01 -23.07 -2.46
CA GLY A 27 -4.40 -23.77 -3.68
C GLY A 27 -4.73 -22.84 -4.83
N TRP A 28 -5.43 -21.74 -4.54
CA TRP A 28 -5.77 -20.72 -5.53
C TRP A 28 -4.56 -19.96 -6.04
N ILE A 29 -3.67 -19.52 -5.13
CA ILE A 29 -2.42 -18.88 -5.48
C ILE A 29 -1.57 -19.78 -6.38
N VAL A 30 -1.45 -21.07 -6.03
CA VAL A 30 -0.70 -22.03 -6.87
C VAL A 30 -1.31 -22.11 -8.26
N ARG A 31 -2.61 -22.27 -8.35
CA ARG A 31 -3.29 -22.42 -9.63
C ARG A 31 -3.22 -21.16 -10.51
N ASP A 32 -3.55 -20.01 -9.93
CA ASP A 32 -3.81 -18.81 -10.72
C ASP A 32 -2.59 -17.88 -10.86
N LYS A 33 -1.61 -17.99 -9.97
CA LYS A 33 -0.38 -17.19 -10.03
C LYS A 33 0.88 -18.01 -10.31
N VAL A 34 1.13 -19.01 -9.52
CA VAL A 34 2.37 -19.77 -9.57
C VAL A 34 2.51 -20.60 -10.84
N VAL A 35 1.46 -21.34 -11.22
CA VAL A 35 1.51 -22.17 -12.44
C VAL A 35 1.67 -21.31 -13.69
N PRO A 36 0.89 -20.22 -13.90
CA PRO A 36 1.12 -19.33 -15.03
C PRO A 36 2.54 -18.73 -15.04
N GLN A 37 3.02 -18.21 -13.92
CA GLN A 37 4.38 -17.63 -13.86
C GLN A 37 5.50 -18.64 -14.08
N SER A 38 5.29 -19.91 -13.72
CA SER A 38 6.28 -20.96 -13.96
C SER A 38 6.54 -21.23 -15.44
N LEU A 39 5.60 -20.87 -16.31
CA LEU A 39 5.71 -21.00 -17.76
C LEU A 39 6.59 -19.93 -18.40
N PHE A 40 6.91 -18.85 -17.68
CA PHE A 40 7.78 -17.79 -18.16
C PHE A 40 9.23 -18.03 -17.74
N PRO A 41 10.22 -17.80 -18.63
CA PRO A 41 11.63 -18.01 -18.33
C PRO A 41 12.17 -17.05 -17.24
N GLU A 42 11.56 -15.89 -17.10
CA GLU A 42 11.99 -14.83 -16.18
C GLU A 42 10.80 -14.33 -15.34
N ILE A 43 11.07 -13.91 -14.09
CA ILE A 43 10.11 -13.17 -13.31
C ILE A 43 10.03 -11.77 -13.95
N ARG A 44 8.87 -11.40 -14.44
CA ARG A 44 8.62 -10.04 -14.93
C ARG A 44 8.22 -9.18 -13.74
N TYR A 45 9.04 -8.17 -13.46
CA TYR A 45 8.66 -7.08 -12.59
C TYR A 45 8.20 -5.94 -13.50
N GLU A 46 6.97 -5.48 -13.30
CA GLU A 46 6.55 -4.23 -13.93
C GLU A 46 7.37 -3.09 -13.31
N PRO A 47 7.99 -2.24 -14.13
CA PRO A 47 8.80 -1.16 -13.62
C PRO A 47 7.89 -0.10 -12.95
N TRP A 48 8.16 0.20 -11.69
CA TRP A 48 7.62 1.38 -11.03
C TRP A 48 8.72 2.39 -10.77
N THR A 49 8.35 3.63 -10.52
CA THR A 49 9.29 4.70 -10.20
C THR A 49 9.22 4.99 -8.70
N GLU A 50 10.37 4.95 -8.02
CA GLU A 50 10.47 5.21 -6.59
C GLU A 50 11.22 6.52 -6.31
N TYR A 51 10.68 7.29 -5.38
CA TYR A 51 11.31 8.48 -4.81
C TYR A 51 11.40 8.29 -3.29
N VAL A 52 12.62 8.10 -2.80
CA VAL A 52 12.89 7.94 -1.36
C VAL A 52 13.63 9.18 -0.89
N ASP A 53 13.11 9.83 0.16
CA ASP A 53 13.63 11.07 0.72
C ASP A 53 13.78 12.19 -0.35
N PRO A 54 12.71 12.47 -1.12
CA PRO A 54 12.79 13.49 -2.17
C PRO A 54 12.97 14.87 -1.58
N SER A 55 13.69 15.73 -2.29
CA SER A 55 13.82 17.14 -1.96
C SER A 55 12.46 17.85 -2.01
N ARG A 56 12.38 19.02 -1.40
CA ARG A 56 11.16 19.84 -1.44
C ARG A 56 10.70 20.13 -2.87
N ASP A 57 11.61 20.53 -3.74
CA ASP A 57 11.30 20.84 -5.14
C ASP A 57 10.77 19.62 -5.90
N GLU A 58 11.31 18.42 -5.59
CA GLU A 58 10.81 17.17 -6.15
C GLU A 58 9.42 16.86 -5.64
N LEU A 59 9.14 17.03 -4.34
CA LEU A 59 7.81 16.84 -3.76
C LEU A 59 6.78 17.78 -4.38
N GLU A 60 7.10 19.06 -4.52
CA GLU A 60 6.21 20.04 -5.16
C GLU A 60 5.91 19.64 -6.60
N ARG A 61 6.92 19.21 -7.38
CA ARG A 61 6.75 18.69 -8.74
C ARG A 61 5.90 17.42 -8.79
N LEU A 62 6.17 16.46 -7.92
CA LEU A 62 5.43 15.20 -7.86
C LEU A 62 3.98 15.43 -7.46
N GLY A 63 3.72 16.31 -6.50
CA GLY A 63 2.37 16.69 -6.11
C GLY A 63 1.60 17.35 -7.25
N ALA A 64 2.24 18.20 -8.04
CA ALA A 64 1.63 18.80 -9.23
C ALA A 64 1.23 17.72 -10.26
N VAL A 65 2.11 16.74 -10.51
CA VAL A 65 1.81 15.61 -11.41
C VAL A 65 0.62 14.80 -10.92
N LEU A 66 0.58 14.48 -9.63
CA LEU A 66 -0.55 13.75 -9.04
C LEU A 66 -1.86 14.53 -9.20
N THR A 67 -1.83 15.82 -8.92
CA THR A 67 -3.00 16.71 -9.05
C THR A 67 -3.48 16.81 -10.51
N GLU A 68 -2.57 16.88 -11.47
CA GLU A 68 -2.92 16.90 -12.89
C GLU A 68 -3.58 15.59 -13.34
N GLN A 69 -3.12 14.46 -12.84
CA GLN A 69 -3.65 13.15 -13.23
C GLN A 69 -5.06 12.86 -12.69
N GLN A 70 -5.49 13.50 -11.59
CA GLN A 70 -6.81 13.30 -10.97
C GLN A 70 -7.18 11.81 -10.79
N CYS A 71 -6.21 11.00 -10.40
CA CYS A 71 -6.37 9.55 -10.27
C CYS A 71 -6.57 9.12 -8.80
N LEU A 72 -6.92 7.87 -8.59
CA LEU A 72 -6.88 7.23 -7.27
C LEU A 72 -5.42 7.14 -6.82
N TRP A 73 -5.14 7.55 -5.59
CA TRP A 73 -3.82 7.46 -4.98
C TRP A 73 -3.90 6.88 -3.58
N ALA A 74 -2.88 6.14 -3.21
CA ALA A 74 -2.75 5.53 -1.90
C ALA A 74 -1.94 6.43 -0.97
N LEU A 75 -2.33 6.49 0.29
CA LEU A 75 -1.61 7.15 1.37
C LEU A 75 -1.48 6.18 2.54
N ASP A 76 -0.29 6.10 3.11
CA ASP A 76 0.04 5.25 4.25
C ASP A 76 1.07 5.95 5.15
N ILE A 77 1.08 5.66 6.44
CA ILE A 77 2.05 6.20 7.38
C ILE A 77 2.71 5.08 8.20
N GLU A 78 3.96 5.32 8.55
CA GLU A 78 4.66 4.50 9.53
C GLU A 78 4.85 5.26 10.84
N THR A 79 4.71 4.58 11.97
CA THR A 79 4.83 5.19 13.30
C THR A 79 5.86 4.48 14.17
N ASN A 80 6.60 5.25 14.97
CA ASN A 80 7.53 4.66 15.94
C ASN A 80 6.83 4.45 17.29
N ARG A 81 6.61 3.16 17.64
CA ARG A 81 6.03 2.76 18.94
C ARG A 81 4.80 3.57 19.36
N LYS A 82 4.04 4.03 18.38
CA LYS A 82 2.86 4.88 18.57
C LYS A 82 3.16 6.24 19.24
N THR A 83 4.33 6.81 19.01
CA THR A 83 4.73 8.10 19.59
C THR A 83 4.77 9.23 18.56
N LYS A 84 5.09 8.93 17.30
CA LYS A 84 5.13 9.91 16.20
C LYS A 84 5.07 9.22 14.85
N ILE A 85 4.67 9.96 13.82
CA ILE A 85 4.82 9.54 12.43
C ILE A 85 6.30 9.58 12.07
N THR A 86 6.81 8.52 11.46
CA THR A 86 8.21 8.42 11.04
C THR A 86 8.39 8.50 9.53
N HIS A 87 7.42 8.03 8.79
CA HIS A 87 7.39 8.12 7.33
C HIS A 87 5.96 8.35 6.86
N VAL A 88 5.85 9.06 5.74
CA VAL A 88 4.63 9.18 4.97
C VAL A 88 4.91 8.62 3.59
N GLY A 89 4.15 7.60 3.20
CA GLY A 89 4.20 6.98 1.90
C GLY A 89 2.97 7.33 1.07
N PHE A 90 3.14 7.62 -0.20
CA PHE A 90 2.02 7.74 -1.13
C PHE A 90 2.39 7.23 -2.51
N ALA A 91 1.41 6.69 -3.20
CA ALA A 91 1.61 6.08 -4.50
C ALA A 91 0.39 6.30 -5.41
N TRP A 92 0.65 6.41 -6.70
CA TRP A 92 -0.39 6.54 -7.72
C TRP A 92 0.10 5.97 -9.05
N GLY A 93 -0.79 5.87 -10.01
CA GLY A 93 -0.47 5.44 -11.37
C GLY A 93 -1.40 4.34 -11.87
N THR A 94 -0.98 3.75 -12.97
CA THR A 94 -1.64 2.59 -13.59
C THR A 94 -0.65 1.46 -13.70
N LEU A 95 -1.13 0.23 -13.86
CA LEU A 95 -0.30 -0.95 -13.96
C LEU A 95 0.87 -0.76 -14.96
N GLY A 96 2.11 -0.94 -14.49
CA GLY A 96 3.34 -0.74 -15.26
C GLY A 96 3.81 0.72 -15.37
N HIS A 97 3.11 1.66 -14.71
CA HIS A 97 3.45 3.09 -14.67
C HIS A 97 3.14 3.68 -13.29
N GLU A 98 3.44 2.93 -12.24
CA GLU A 98 3.23 3.35 -10.86
C GLU A 98 4.36 4.27 -10.42
N THR A 99 4.01 5.23 -9.58
CA THR A 99 4.94 6.09 -8.87
C THR A 99 4.72 5.93 -7.37
N ALA A 100 5.79 5.67 -6.64
CA ALA A 100 5.80 5.58 -5.20
C ALA A 100 6.74 6.61 -4.59
N VAL A 101 6.31 7.24 -3.51
CA VAL A 101 7.07 8.28 -2.80
C VAL A 101 7.10 7.91 -1.32
N CYS A 102 8.28 7.97 -0.72
CA CYS A 102 8.48 7.78 0.72
C CYS A 102 9.22 8.97 1.31
N VAL A 103 8.56 9.69 2.22
CA VAL A 103 9.11 10.87 2.89
C VAL A 103 9.42 10.54 4.34
N PRO A 104 10.70 10.56 4.76
CA PRO A 104 11.05 10.47 6.17
C PRO A 104 10.56 11.72 6.92
N THR A 105 9.79 11.51 7.99
CA THR A 105 9.20 12.62 8.77
C THR A 105 9.61 12.59 10.25
N TYR A 106 10.48 11.66 10.63
CA TYR A 106 10.86 11.45 12.03
C TYR A 106 11.55 12.64 12.70
N GLU A 107 12.12 13.58 11.94
CA GLU A 107 12.74 14.83 12.42
C GLU A 107 11.86 16.07 12.18
N LEU A 108 10.76 15.95 11.43
CA LEU A 108 9.89 17.08 11.11
C LEU A 108 8.99 17.42 12.30
N PRO A 109 8.98 18.68 12.75
CA PRO A 109 8.04 19.13 13.77
C PRO A 109 6.60 19.21 13.18
N PRO A 110 5.55 19.22 14.04
CA PRO A 110 4.16 19.27 13.57
C PRO A 110 3.79 20.53 12.76
N ASP A 111 4.56 21.60 12.90
CA ASP A 111 4.37 22.86 12.17
C ASP A 111 5.24 23.00 10.91
N ASP A 112 5.92 21.92 10.52
CA ASP A 112 6.73 21.90 9.28
C ASP A 112 5.90 22.20 8.03
N TRP A 113 6.58 22.77 7.01
CA TRP A 113 5.96 23.05 5.71
C TRP A 113 5.35 21.82 5.06
N PHE A 114 5.97 20.64 5.25
CA PHE A 114 5.54 19.36 4.67
C PHE A 114 4.09 19.02 5.01
N TRP A 115 3.67 19.20 6.26
CA TRP A 115 2.30 18.88 6.68
C TRP A 115 1.27 19.80 6.03
N ARG A 116 1.60 21.08 5.85
CA ARG A 116 0.74 22.04 5.13
C ARG A 116 0.67 21.72 3.63
N TRP A 117 1.81 21.33 3.05
CA TRP A 117 1.87 20.87 1.66
C TRP A 117 1.02 19.59 1.48
N LEU A 118 1.17 18.59 2.37
CA LEU A 118 0.39 17.35 2.32
C LEU A 118 -1.12 17.63 2.47
N GLN A 119 -1.51 18.56 3.36
CA GLN A 119 -2.91 19.00 3.47
C GLN A 119 -3.42 19.63 2.16
N GLY A 120 -2.62 20.44 1.51
CA GLY A 120 -2.94 21.00 0.18
C GLY A 120 -3.14 19.90 -0.85
N LEU A 121 -2.22 18.94 -0.92
CA LEU A 121 -2.30 17.80 -1.83
C LEU A 121 -3.57 16.96 -1.61
N ILE A 122 -3.95 16.72 -0.35
CA ILE A 122 -5.17 16.02 0.03
C ILE A 122 -6.43 16.79 -0.42
N ASN A 123 -6.44 18.10 -0.25
CA ASN A 123 -7.58 18.94 -0.62
C ASN A 123 -7.79 18.98 -2.15
N ASP A 124 -6.69 18.96 -2.91
CA ASP A 124 -6.71 19.02 -4.36
C ASP A 124 -7.03 17.66 -5.01
N ASN A 125 -6.87 16.55 -4.25
CA ASN A 125 -6.97 15.18 -4.76
C ASN A 125 -7.89 14.33 -3.87
N GLN A 126 -9.17 14.29 -4.19
CA GLN A 126 -10.22 13.69 -3.36
C GLN A 126 -10.28 12.15 -3.37
N PHE A 127 -9.55 11.48 -4.28
CA PHE A 127 -9.63 10.02 -4.44
C PHE A 127 -8.51 9.30 -3.68
N ILE A 128 -8.52 9.44 -2.36
CA ILE A 128 -7.52 8.82 -1.49
C ILE A 128 -7.96 7.42 -1.10
N THR A 129 -7.03 6.47 -1.14
CA THR A 129 -7.21 5.11 -0.64
C THR A 129 -6.14 4.78 0.40
N GLY A 130 -6.47 3.85 1.28
CA GLY A 130 -5.53 3.29 2.26
C GLY A 130 -5.98 1.90 2.71
N HIS A 131 -5.27 1.33 3.66
CA HIS A 131 -5.63 0.04 4.26
C HIS A 131 -5.75 0.17 5.78
N ASN A 132 -6.96 0.01 6.33
CA ASN A 132 -7.27 0.37 7.72
C ASN A 132 -6.99 1.87 7.97
N PHE A 133 -7.37 2.66 7.01
CA PHE A 133 -6.98 4.05 6.85
C PHE A 133 -7.44 4.96 8.00
N PHE A 134 -8.39 4.51 8.79
CA PHE A 134 -8.80 5.22 10.01
C PHE A 134 -7.63 5.41 10.99
N TYR A 135 -6.71 4.46 11.06
CA TYR A 135 -5.50 4.58 11.87
C TYR A 135 -4.62 5.73 11.40
N ASP A 136 -4.38 5.80 10.09
CA ASP A 136 -3.55 6.84 9.46
C ASP A 136 -4.18 8.23 9.64
N MET A 137 -5.48 8.34 9.39
CA MET A 137 -6.23 9.59 9.57
C MET A 137 -6.12 10.13 10.99
N ALA A 138 -6.27 9.26 12.01
CA ALA A 138 -6.18 9.65 13.41
C ALA A 138 -4.78 10.20 13.77
N TRP A 139 -3.72 9.63 13.19
CA TRP A 139 -2.37 10.13 13.37
C TRP A 139 -2.11 11.42 12.61
N LEU A 140 -2.52 11.51 11.35
CA LEU A 140 -2.40 12.71 10.53
C LEU A 140 -3.07 13.93 11.18
N GLU A 141 -4.22 13.73 11.83
CA GLU A 141 -4.93 14.79 12.55
C GLU A 141 -4.08 15.40 13.68
N THR A 142 -3.22 14.62 14.32
CA THR A 142 -2.29 15.14 15.36
C THR A 142 -1.21 16.06 14.79
N TYR A 143 -0.99 16.03 13.47
CA TYR A 143 -0.10 16.93 12.71
C TYR A 143 -0.87 18.02 11.95
N GLY A 144 -2.17 18.17 12.23
CA GLY A 144 -3.02 19.18 11.59
C GLY A 144 -3.42 18.84 10.15
N VAL A 145 -3.26 17.57 9.76
CA VAL A 145 -3.64 17.07 8.43
C VAL A 145 -4.94 16.30 8.53
N THR A 146 -5.98 16.76 7.84
CA THR A 146 -7.30 16.13 7.82
C THR A 146 -7.59 15.52 6.45
N VAL A 147 -8.24 14.36 6.43
CA VAL A 147 -8.68 13.69 5.21
C VAL A 147 -10.21 13.73 5.16
N PRO A 148 -10.79 14.72 4.48
CA PRO A 148 -12.25 14.93 4.50
C PRO A 148 -13.02 13.84 3.76
N HIS A 149 -12.41 13.21 2.75
CA HIS A 149 -13.03 12.19 1.92
C HIS A 149 -12.07 11.03 1.68
N VAL A 150 -12.50 9.82 2.04
CA VAL A 150 -11.80 8.57 1.72
C VAL A 150 -12.50 7.94 0.52
N GLY A 151 -11.78 7.79 -0.58
CA GLY A 151 -12.30 7.16 -1.79
C GLY A 151 -12.54 5.67 -1.57
N MET A 152 -11.59 4.99 -0.92
CA MET A 152 -11.71 3.58 -0.58
C MET A 152 -10.79 3.22 0.60
N ASP A 153 -11.29 2.42 1.53
CA ASP A 153 -10.46 1.65 2.47
C ASP A 153 -10.40 0.20 2.01
N SER A 154 -9.22 -0.24 1.60
CA SER A 154 -9.03 -1.58 1.04
C SER A 154 -9.28 -2.70 2.06
N MET A 155 -9.09 -2.45 3.38
CA MET A 155 -9.44 -3.42 4.42
C MET A 155 -10.96 -3.59 4.51
N ILE A 156 -11.72 -2.49 4.47
CA ILE A 156 -13.20 -2.54 4.51
C ILE A 156 -13.75 -3.19 3.24
N ALA A 157 -13.22 -2.80 2.07
CA ALA A 157 -13.62 -3.40 0.80
C ALA A 157 -13.36 -4.91 0.78
N PHE A 158 -12.16 -5.33 1.23
CA PHE A 158 -11.80 -6.72 1.35
C PHE A 158 -12.70 -7.49 2.33
N HIS A 159 -13.02 -6.87 3.48
CA HIS A 159 -13.94 -7.46 4.44
C HIS A 159 -15.36 -7.68 3.88
N ARG A 160 -15.81 -6.77 3.03
CA ARG A 160 -17.14 -6.89 2.39
C ARG A 160 -17.19 -8.02 1.37
N LEU A 161 -16.09 -8.25 0.64
CA LEU A 161 -16.00 -9.30 -0.37
C LEU A 161 -15.70 -10.68 0.22
N TYR A 162 -14.85 -10.73 1.24
CA TYR A 162 -14.35 -11.96 1.85
C TYR A 162 -14.34 -11.85 3.37
N PRO A 163 -15.51 -11.84 4.02
CA PRO A 163 -15.63 -11.60 5.46
C PRO A 163 -14.88 -12.62 6.34
N GLU A 164 -14.68 -13.82 5.84
CA GLU A 164 -14.01 -14.93 6.53
C GLU A 164 -12.49 -14.89 6.45
N LEU A 165 -11.90 -14.09 5.53
CA LEU A 165 -10.47 -14.07 5.32
C LEU A 165 -9.75 -13.06 6.25
N PRO A 166 -8.45 -13.27 6.55
CA PRO A 166 -7.65 -12.31 7.30
C PRO A 166 -7.60 -10.93 6.61
N LYS A 167 -7.67 -9.86 7.39
CA LYS A 167 -7.77 -8.48 6.86
C LYS A 167 -6.43 -7.74 6.76
N LYS A 168 -5.31 -8.42 7.01
CA LYS A 168 -3.98 -7.82 6.93
C LYS A 168 -3.63 -7.45 5.49
N LEU A 169 -3.01 -6.29 5.29
CA LEU A 169 -2.58 -5.81 3.96
C LEU A 169 -1.72 -6.85 3.23
N ALA A 170 -0.71 -7.42 3.91
CA ALA A 170 0.14 -8.46 3.32
C ALA A 170 -0.65 -9.67 2.80
N PHE A 171 -1.77 -10.03 3.47
CA PHE A 171 -2.62 -11.10 3.01
C PHE A 171 -3.46 -10.69 1.80
N ALA A 172 -4.05 -9.50 1.83
CA ALA A 172 -4.80 -8.96 0.70
C ALA A 172 -3.92 -8.80 -0.54
N SER A 173 -2.69 -8.28 -0.37
CA SER A 173 -1.73 -8.14 -1.46
C SER A 173 -1.40 -9.46 -2.13
N MET A 174 -1.19 -10.54 -1.35
CA MET A 174 -0.94 -11.87 -1.92
C MET A 174 -2.04 -12.36 -2.85
N LEU A 175 -3.28 -11.88 -2.69
CA LEU A 175 -4.41 -12.29 -3.51
C LEU A 175 -4.58 -11.46 -4.78
N PHE A 176 -4.23 -10.17 -4.73
CA PHE A 176 -4.60 -9.19 -5.77
C PHE A 176 -3.41 -8.54 -6.46
N THR A 177 -2.19 -8.68 -5.94
CA THR A 177 -0.97 -8.20 -6.62
C THR A 177 -0.17 -9.36 -7.18
N ASP A 178 0.58 -9.09 -8.24
CA ASP A 178 1.44 -10.08 -8.92
C ASP A 178 2.75 -10.35 -8.16
#